data_eff047b334d2f6b7d0dd6fb54ccdaa97
#
_entry.id   eff047b334d2f6b7d0dd6fb54ccdaa97
#
_cell.length_a   1.000
_cell.length_b   1.000
_cell.length_c   1.000
_cell.angle_alpha   90.00
_cell.angle_beta   90.00
_cell.angle_gamma   90.00
#
_symmetry.space_group_name_H-M   'P 1'
#
loop_
_entity.id
_entity.type
_entity.pdbx_description
1 polymer ?
#
loop_
_entity_poly.entity_id
_entity_poly.type
_entity_poly.pdbx_seq_one_letter_code
_entity_poly.pdbx_strand_id
1 'polypeptide(L)'
;MKALVLAGGSGTRLWPLSRKNYPKQFLKLNGNESLLRQTINRLLNVLSKDDIIVMTSNEYKFYVKSDLREINHIILEPESRNTAPAIALGIKYCMEKLGCKEDEVIFVSPSDHIIRPADRFAEYFRMAETIARQGHLVTFGIRPDRPETGYGYIKASTQKVVAEGFSLRSDKNCFVVEKFVEKPDAATAVRYLDAGNYYWNSGMFAFSIKVMMDELREYAPKINGMLDKSFDEMVAQFNEMPDISLDYAIMEKSDRVALLPLDLYWNDIGSWDSLHDILSKDGNGNATVGDVMAIDTKNCLIFGNKRLLSTIGLEDCLIVETEDAVLIAKKGETWKVKQIVNRLKESKRKEASEHLTSYRPWGSYTILEQGPRYKIKRVVVNPGEKLSLQKHSHRSEHWVVVKGTAKISIANNEILTHENESAYVPKATLHRLENGGKMPVEIIEIQNGDYLEEDDIERFEDDYGRT
;
A
#
# COMPACT_ATOMS: atom_id res chain seq x y z
N MET A 1 6.65 3.39 -22.99
CA MET A 1 6.33 2.44 -21.89
C MET A 1 5.48 3.12 -20.84
N LYS A 2 4.49 2.42 -20.29
CA LYS A 2 3.67 2.87 -19.16
C LYS A 2 3.99 2.04 -17.92
N ALA A 3 3.86 2.62 -16.73
CA ALA A 3 3.98 1.88 -15.48
C ALA A 3 2.60 1.72 -14.83
N LEU A 4 2.29 0.48 -14.41
CA LEU A 4 1.11 0.13 -13.65
C LEU A 4 1.55 -0.22 -12.22
N VAL A 5 1.24 0.64 -11.26
CA VAL A 5 1.61 0.48 -9.85
C VAL A 5 0.44 -0.11 -9.08
N LEU A 6 0.62 -1.31 -8.54
CA LEU A 6 -0.43 -2.04 -7.81
C LEU A 6 -0.42 -1.64 -6.33
N ALA A 7 -1.45 -0.92 -5.88
CA ALA A 7 -1.60 -0.36 -4.53
C ALA A 7 -2.90 -0.81 -3.83
N GLY A 8 -3.39 -2.03 -4.14
CA GLY A 8 -4.67 -2.56 -3.62
C GLY A 8 -4.56 -3.46 -2.38
N GLY A 9 -3.36 -3.90 -1.99
CA GLY A 9 -3.17 -4.86 -0.91
C GLY A 9 -3.43 -4.29 0.50
N SER A 10 -4.02 -5.08 1.40
CA SER A 10 -4.30 -4.68 2.81
C SER A 10 -3.08 -4.74 3.75
N GLY A 11 -2.02 -5.44 3.38
CA GLY A 11 -0.69 -5.43 4.03
C GLY A 11 -0.64 -5.62 5.55
N THR A 12 -1.51 -6.44 6.16
CA THR A 12 -1.67 -6.56 7.63
C THR A 12 -0.53 -7.26 8.38
N ARG A 13 0.52 -7.71 7.69
CA ARG A 13 1.66 -8.42 8.31
C ARG A 13 2.51 -7.52 9.24
N LEU A 14 2.43 -6.20 9.05
CA LEU A 14 3.09 -5.21 9.90
C LEU A 14 2.14 -4.63 10.95
N TRP A 15 1.12 -5.40 11.38
CA TRP A 15 0.34 -5.03 12.55
C TRP A 15 1.29 -4.82 13.76
N PRO A 16 1.12 -3.78 14.60
CA PRO A 16 0.00 -2.86 14.67
C PRO A 16 0.10 -1.62 13.78
N LEU A 17 1.19 -1.37 13.06
CA LEU A 17 1.31 -0.20 12.17
C LEU A 17 0.44 -0.30 10.91
N SER A 18 0.41 -1.48 10.24
CA SER A 18 -0.47 -1.68 9.10
C SER A 18 -1.79 -2.28 9.55
N ARG A 19 -2.90 -1.72 9.08
CA ARG A 19 -4.25 -2.22 9.33
C ARG A 19 -5.07 -2.17 8.05
N LYS A 20 -6.27 -2.79 8.05
CA LYS A 20 -7.13 -2.77 6.87
C LYS A 20 -7.34 -1.33 6.38
N ASN A 21 -7.66 -0.39 7.26
CA ASN A 21 -7.96 1.00 6.91
C ASN A 21 -6.70 1.89 6.69
N TYR A 22 -5.51 1.39 6.97
CA TYR A 22 -4.24 2.07 6.69
C TYR A 22 -3.17 1.05 6.32
N PRO A 23 -3.18 0.56 5.08
CA PRO A 23 -2.32 -0.52 4.64
C PRO A 23 -0.85 -0.10 4.46
N LYS A 24 0.01 -1.11 4.33
CA LYS A 24 1.46 -1.02 4.32
C LYS A 24 2.03 0.00 3.35
N GLN A 25 1.49 0.10 2.14
CA GLN A 25 2.00 1.00 1.09
C GLN A 25 1.95 2.50 1.48
N PHE A 26 1.12 2.88 2.45
CA PHE A 26 1.03 4.25 2.95
C PHE A 26 1.89 4.50 4.20
N LEU A 27 2.53 3.46 4.74
CA LEU A 27 3.41 3.59 5.90
C LEU A 27 4.73 4.30 5.54
N LYS A 28 5.25 5.09 6.48
CA LYS A 28 6.54 5.76 6.44
C LYS A 28 7.52 5.01 7.35
N LEU A 29 8.12 3.94 6.84
CA LEU A 29 8.89 3.00 7.65
C LEU A 29 10.39 3.32 7.73
N ASN A 30 10.94 4.02 6.74
CA ASN A 30 12.38 4.26 6.59
C ASN A 30 12.67 5.70 6.15
N GLY A 31 11.92 6.66 6.67
CA GLY A 31 12.01 8.09 6.34
C GLY A 31 10.67 8.79 6.40
N ASN A 32 10.56 9.94 5.73
CA ASN A 32 9.38 10.78 5.77
C ASN A 32 8.35 10.49 4.67
N GLU A 33 8.68 9.62 3.71
CA GLU A 33 7.84 9.28 2.57
C GLU A 33 7.19 7.91 2.75
N SER A 34 5.96 7.75 2.26
CA SER A 34 5.29 6.46 2.18
C SER A 34 6.03 5.52 1.22
N LEU A 35 5.83 4.21 1.35
CA LEU A 35 6.41 3.24 0.40
C LEU A 35 5.87 3.46 -1.02
N LEU A 36 4.59 3.82 -1.15
CA LEU A 36 3.99 4.19 -2.44
C LEU A 36 4.70 5.41 -3.04
N ARG A 37 4.91 6.48 -2.26
CA ARG A 37 5.63 7.68 -2.72
C ARG A 37 7.06 7.34 -3.18
N GLN A 38 7.79 6.52 -2.43
CA GLN A 38 9.13 6.06 -2.81
C GLN A 38 9.12 5.28 -4.13
N THR A 39 8.09 4.46 -4.35
CA THR A 39 7.91 3.74 -5.61
C THR A 39 7.66 4.70 -6.78
N ILE A 40 6.77 5.68 -6.61
CA ILE A 40 6.49 6.68 -7.63
C ILE A 40 7.73 7.54 -7.92
N ASN A 41 8.44 8.02 -6.91
CA ASN A 41 9.67 8.81 -7.08
C ASN A 41 10.74 8.03 -7.86
N ARG A 42 10.87 6.73 -7.64
CA ARG A 42 11.77 5.85 -8.42
C ARG A 42 11.36 5.77 -9.89
N LEU A 43 10.05 5.69 -10.18
CA LEU A 43 9.55 5.63 -11.56
C LEU A 43 9.64 7.00 -12.27
N LEU A 44 9.47 8.11 -11.57
CA LEU A 44 9.63 9.46 -12.13
C LEU A 44 11.06 9.77 -12.59
N ASN A 45 12.06 8.99 -12.19
CA ASN A 45 13.42 9.07 -12.76
C ASN A 45 13.51 8.56 -14.21
N VAL A 46 12.51 7.82 -14.69
CA VAL A 46 12.53 7.16 -16.01
C VAL A 46 11.28 7.38 -16.84
N LEU A 47 10.18 7.82 -16.23
CA LEU A 47 8.88 8.07 -16.86
C LEU A 47 8.36 9.45 -16.52
N SER A 48 7.49 9.98 -17.38
CA SER A 48 6.69 11.15 -17.04
C SER A 48 5.55 10.75 -16.08
N LYS A 49 5.01 11.73 -15.34
CA LYS A 49 3.85 11.51 -14.46
C LYS A 49 2.61 10.97 -15.20
N ASP A 50 2.47 11.33 -16.49
CA ASP A 50 1.36 10.91 -17.35
C ASP A 50 1.55 9.49 -17.94
N ASP A 51 2.71 8.86 -17.66
CA ASP A 51 3.00 7.49 -18.00
C ASP A 51 2.86 6.53 -16.79
N ILE A 52 2.53 7.09 -15.62
CA ILE A 52 2.36 6.31 -14.38
C ILE A 52 0.87 6.20 -14.05
N ILE A 53 0.41 4.96 -13.90
CA ILE A 53 -0.97 4.61 -13.57
C ILE A 53 -0.95 3.91 -12.22
N VAL A 54 -1.72 4.40 -11.25
CA VAL A 54 -1.84 3.78 -9.93
C VAL A 54 -3.17 3.04 -9.83
N MET A 55 -3.12 1.76 -9.54
CA MET A 55 -4.29 0.94 -9.31
C MET A 55 -4.50 0.73 -7.82
N THR A 56 -5.70 1.06 -7.32
CA THR A 56 -6.04 0.95 -5.90
C THR A 56 -7.53 0.67 -5.71
N SER A 57 -7.94 0.33 -4.49
CA SER A 57 -9.37 0.19 -4.18
C SER A 57 -10.03 1.55 -3.92
N ASN A 58 -11.38 1.58 -3.98
CA ASN A 58 -12.13 2.78 -3.64
C ASN A 58 -11.87 3.24 -2.19
N GLU A 59 -11.65 2.30 -1.27
CA GLU A 59 -11.33 2.58 0.15
C GLU A 59 -10.03 3.39 0.31
N TYR A 60 -9.05 3.22 -0.60
CA TYR A 60 -7.74 3.85 -0.50
C TYR A 60 -7.54 5.04 -1.45
N LYS A 61 -8.53 5.35 -2.28
CA LYS A 61 -8.49 6.44 -3.28
C LYS A 61 -7.98 7.76 -2.72
N PHE A 62 -8.48 8.15 -1.54
CA PHE A 62 -8.10 9.43 -0.95
C PHE A 62 -6.65 9.43 -0.42
N TYR A 63 -6.13 8.29 0.08
CA TYR A 63 -4.72 8.17 0.47
C TYR A 63 -3.82 8.37 -0.74
N VAL A 64 -4.13 7.69 -1.84
CA VAL A 64 -3.39 7.84 -3.10
C VAL A 64 -3.43 9.28 -3.58
N LYS A 65 -4.62 9.91 -3.64
CA LYS A 65 -4.76 11.33 -4.06
C LYS A 65 -4.05 12.31 -3.14
N SER A 66 -4.06 12.05 -1.83
CA SER A 66 -3.37 12.90 -0.85
C SER A 66 -1.86 12.79 -0.96
N ASP A 67 -1.36 11.58 -1.19
CA ASP A 67 0.07 11.27 -1.27
C ASP A 67 0.65 11.61 -2.65
N LEU A 68 -0.12 11.44 -3.73
CA LEU A 68 0.31 11.53 -5.13
C LEU A 68 -0.52 12.56 -5.92
N ARG A 69 -0.51 13.82 -5.48
CA ARG A 69 -1.32 14.91 -6.12
C ARG A 69 -0.98 15.15 -7.58
N GLU A 70 0.25 14.85 -7.99
CA GLU A 70 0.75 15.04 -9.36
C GLU A 70 0.36 13.92 -10.33
N ILE A 71 -0.08 12.75 -9.83
CA ILE A 71 -0.44 11.59 -10.66
C ILE A 71 -1.91 11.70 -11.08
N ASN A 72 -2.13 11.72 -12.39
CA ASN A 72 -3.45 11.93 -12.99
C ASN A 72 -4.23 10.62 -13.20
N HIS A 73 -3.54 9.50 -13.41
CA HIS A 73 -4.15 8.22 -13.77
C HIS A 73 -4.27 7.31 -12.56
N ILE A 74 -5.48 7.26 -11.99
CA ILE A 74 -5.81 6.38 -10.85
C ILE A 74 -6.98 5.49 -11.28
N ILE A 75 -6.76 4.18 -11.31
CA ILE A 75 -7.79 3.17 -11.56
C ILE A 75 -8.29 2.66 -10.20
N LEU A 76 -9.60 2.60 -10.07
CA LEU A 76 -10.24 2.07 -8.87
C LEU A 76 -10.73 0.65 -9.14
N GLU A 77 -10.12 -0.32 -8.48
CA GLU A 77 -10.62 -1.70 -8.47
C GLU A 77 -11.92 -1.76 -7.65
N PRO A 78 -13.01 -2.30 -8.21
CA PRO A 78 -14.26 -2.43 -7.47
C PRO A 78 -14.14 -3.36 -6.26
N GLU A 79 -13.37 -4.43 -6.40
CA GLU A 79 -13.02 -5.38 -5.34
C GLU A 79 -11.64 -6.02 -5.58
N SER A 80 -11.08 -6.66 -4.57
CA SER A 80 -9.78 -7.34 -4.71
C SER A 80 -9.96 -8.70 -5.39
N ARG A 81 -9.33 -8.87 -6.57
CA ARG A 81 -9.32 -10.10 -7.39
C ARG A 81 -7.90 -10.54 -7.75
N ASN A 82 -6.92 -10.17 -6.91
CA ASN A 82 -5.51 -10.49 -7.14
C ASN A 82 -4.92 -9.78 -8.39
N THR A 83 -3.69 -10.14 -8.80
CA THR A 83 -2.90 -9.33 -9.74
C THR A 83 -3.25 -9.54 -11.21
N ALA A 84 -3.71 -10.71 -11.64
CA ALA A 84 -4.01 -10.93 -13.06
C ALA A 84 -5.22 -10.12 -13.56
N PRO A 85 -6.39 -10.08 -12.88
CA PRO A 85 -7.48 -9.19 -13.23
C PRO A 85 -7.12 -7.70 -13.14
N ALA A 86 -6.34 -7.32 -12.12
CA ALA A 86 -5.86 -5.96 -11.97
C ALA A 86 -5.04 -5.51 -13.19
N ILE A 87 -4.09 -6.33 -13.61
CA ILE A 87 -3.25 -6.06 -14.79
C ILE A 87 -4.09 -5.99 -16.06
N ALA A 88 -5.05 -6.91 -16.26
CA ALA A 88 -5.95 -6.90 -17.41
C ALA A 88 -6.78 -5.59 -17.45
N LEU A 89 -7.31 -5.14 -16.31
CA LEU A 89 -8.02 -3.85 -16.21
C LEU A 89 -7.08 -2.67 -16.53
N GLY A 90 -5.83 -2.70 -16.06
CA GLY A 90 -4.81 -1.70 -16.39
C GLY A 90 -4.47 -1.65 -17.89
N ILE A 91 -4.34 -2.81 -18.54
CA ILE A 91 -4.14 -2.93 -20.00
C ILE A 91 -5.34 -2.31 -20.73
N LYS A 92 -6.57 -2.65 -20.36
CA LYS A 92 -7.78 -2.11 -20.97
C LYS A 92 -7.85 -0.59 -20.83
N TYR A 93 -7.50 -0.06 -19.67
CA TYR A 93 -7.39 1.38 -19.43
C TYR A 93 -6.35 2.03 -20.37
N CYS A 94 -5.17 1.44 -20.50
CA CYS A 94 -4.12 1.94 -21.38
C CYS A 94 -4.58 2.00 -22.83
N MET A 95 -5.24 0.95 -23.33
CA MET A 95 -5.71 0.90 -24.71
C MET A 95 -6.84 1.88 -24.96
N GLU A 96 -7.86 1.93 -24.11
CA GLU A 96 -9.10 2.67 -24.37
C GLU A 96 -9.03 4.13 -23.91
N LYS A 97 -8.49 4.41 -22.72
CA LYS A 97 -8.46 5.76 -22.16
C LYS A 97 -7.19 6.53 -22.50
N LEU A 98 -6.06 5.84 -22.72
CA LEU A 98 -4.77 6.46 -23.07
C LEU A 98 -4.39 6.29 -24.55
N GLY A 99 -5.14 5.50 -25.33
CA GLY A 99 -4.87 5.27 -26.74
C GLY A 99 -3.59 4.49 -27.03
N CYS A 100 -3.11 3.69 -26.06
CA CYS A 100 -1.93 2.84 -26.23
C CYS A 100 -2.18 1.77 -27.27
N LYS A 101 -1.17 1.51 -28.11
CA LYS A 101 -1.19 0.43 -29.09
C LYS A 101 -0.72 -0.88 -28.46
N GLU A 102 -0.92 -1.98 -29.20
CA GLU A 102 -0.53 -3.32 -28.73
C GLU A 102 1.00 -3.50 -28.52
N ASP A 103 1.83 -2.70 -29.21
CA ASP A 103 3.28 -2.71 -29.05
C ASP A 103 3.78 -1.90 -27.84
N GLU A 104 2.87 -1.19 -27.13
CA GLU A 104 3.21 -0.45 -25.91
C GLU A 104 3.63 -1.44 -24.81
N VAL A 105 4.74 -1.12 -24.15
CA VAL A 105 5.24 -1.92 -23.02
C VAL A 105 4.62 -1.43 -21.73
N ILE A 106 4.10 -2.33 -20.94
CA ILE A 106 3.61 -2.11 -19.58
C ILE A 106 4.64 -2.65 -18.60
N PHE A 107 5.07 -1.79 -17.67
CA PHE A 107 5.84 -2.17 -16.50
C PHE A 107 4.92 -2.26 -15.29
N VAL A 108 4.83 -3.42 -14.67
CA VAL A 108 4.04 -3.65 -13.46
C VAL A 108 4.94 -3.61 -12.24
N SER A 109 4.57 -2.83 -11.24
CA SER A 109 5.31 -2.71 -9.99
C SER A 109 4.38 -2.80 -8.78
N PRO A 110 4.74 -3.61 -7.76
CA PRO A 110 4.18 -3.43 -6.42
C PRO A 110 4.49 -2.02 -5.88
N SER A 111 3.61 -1.50 -5.02
CA SER A 111 3.71 -0.15 -4.46
C SER A 111 4.50 -0.06 -3.16
N ASP A 112 4.95 -1.19 -2.62
CA ASP A 112 5.39 -1.29 -1.22
C ASP A 112 6.77 -1.94 -1.03
N HIS A 113 7.56 -2.01 -2.12
CA HIS A 113 8.92 -2.56 -2.10
C HIS A 113 9.99 -1.46 -2.01
N ILE A 114 11.04 -1.73 -1.23
CA ILE A 114 12.25 -0.90 -1.21
C ILE A 114 13.25 -1.43 -2.23
N ILE A 115 13.72 -0.54 -3.12
CA ILE A 115 14.78 -0.82 -4.10
C ILE A 115 15.80 0.31 -4.03
N ARG A 116 17.08 -0.02 -3.85
CA ARG A 116 18.18 0.95 -3.73
C ARG A 116 19.43 0.48 -4.47
N PRO A 117 20.21 1.39 -5.06
CA PRO A 117 19.89 2.81 -5.26
C PRO A 117 18.93 3.00 -6.44
N ALA A 118 18.11 4.06 -6.39
CA ALA A 118 17.05 4.29 -7.37
C ALA A 118 17.57 4.64 -8.78
N ASP A 119 18.71 5.31 -8.88
CA ASP A 119 19.36 5.68 -10.16
C ASP A 119 19.80 4.45 -10.96
N ARG A 120 20.38 3.44 -10.30
CA ARG A 120 20.77 2.18 -10.95
C ARG A 120 19.56 1.38 -11.44
N PHE A 121 18.41 1.53 -10.82
CA PHE A 121 17.17 0.88 -11.24
C PHE A 121 16.76 1.29 -12.67
N ALA A 122 17.07 2.53 -13.07
CA ALA A 122 16.75 3.05 -14.41
C ALA A 122 17.38 2.22 -15.56
N GLU A 123 18.54 1.63 -15.34
CA GLU A 123 19.18 0.76 -16.34
C GLU A 123 18.40 -0.54 -16.53
N TYR A 124 17.99 -1.18 -15.43
CA TYR A 124 17.19 -2.40 -15.48
C TYR A 124 15.82 -2.17 -16.12
N PHE A 125 15.23 -1.01 -15.86
CA PHE A 125 13.96 -0.60 -16.43
C PHE A 125 14.04 -0.52 -17.97
N ARG A 126 15.10 0.12 -18.51
CA ARG A 126 15.31 0.21 -19.97
C ARG A 126 15.65 -1.14 -20.60
N MET A 127 16.43 -1.99 -19.92
CA MET A 127 16.71 -3.35 -20.38
C MET A 127 15.41 -4.17 -20.48
N ALA A 128 14.57 -4.10 -19.45
CA ALA A 128 13.30 -4.81 -19.44
C ALA A 128 12.37 -4.34 -20.58
N GLU A 129 12.34 -3.04 -20.88
CA GLU A 129 11.59 -2.52 -22.04
C GLU A 129 12.09 -3.14 -23.35
N THR A 130 13.39 -3.17 -23.56
CA THR A 130 13.98 -3.75 -24.79
C THR A 130 13.63 -5.23 -24.95
N ILE A 131 13.77 -6.01 -23.87
CA ILE A 131 13.48 -7.45 -23.88
C ILE A 131 11.98 -7.70 -24.07
N ALA A 132 11.12 -6.90 -23.44
CA ALA A 132 9.66 -6.98 -23.61
C ALA A 132 9.22 -6.70 -25.04
N ARG A 133 9.87 -5.73 -25.74
CA ARG A 133 9.62 -5.45 -27.16
C ARG A 133 10.03 -6.60 -28.10
N GLN A 134 10.93 -7.47 -27.66
CA GLN A 134 11.32 -8.69 -28.38
C GLN A 134 10.33 -9.85 -28.20
N GLY A 135 9.22 -9.64 -27.49
CA GLY A 135 8.15 -10.62 -27.31
C GLY A 135 8.26 -11.48 -26.05
N HIS A 136 9.04 -11.06 -25.07
CA HIS A 136 9.18 -11.74 -23.79
C HIS A 136 8.30 -11.15 -22.69
N LEU A 137 7.92 -12.00 -21.74
CA LEU A 137 7.42 -11.60 -20.40
C LEU A 137 8.62 -11.48 -19.47
N VAL A 138 9.04 -10.27 -19.17
CA VAL A 138 10.21 -10.05 -18.31
C VAL A 138 9.80 -10.06 -16.86
N THR A 139 10.49 -10.84 -16.02
CA THR A 139 10.42 -10.78 -14.55
C THR A 139 11.77 -10.42 -13.96
N PHE A 140 11.76 -9.79 -12.78
CA PHE A 140 12.98 -9.37 -12.10
C PHE A 140 13.29 -10.32 -10.95
N GLY A 141 14.47 -10.91 -10.98
CA GLY A 141 14.90 -11.89 -9.98
C GLY A 141 15.88 -11.33 -8.97
N ILE A 142 15.68 -11.65 -7.73
CA ILE A 142 16.56 -11.29 -6.62
C ILE A 142 17.38 -12.53 -6.23
N ARG A 143 18.68 -12.39 -6.07
CA ARG A 143 19.51 -13.50 -5.62
C ARG A 143 19.17 -13.87 -4.17
N PRO A 144 18.76 -15.11 -3.89
CA PRO A 144 18.44 -15.54 -2.53
C PRO A 144 19.69 -15.47 -1.61
N ASP A 145 19.48 -15.00 -0.39
CA ASP A 145 20.48 -15.02 0.69
C ASP A 145 20.06 -15.94 1.85
N ARG A 146 18.82 -16.45 1.82
CA ARG A 146 18.22 -17.35 2.81
C ARG A 146 17.12 -18.21 2.17
N PRO A 147 16.68 -19.32 2.82
CA PRO A 147 15.61 -20.16 2.32
C PRO A 147 14.22 -19.58 2.70
N GLU A 148 13.81 -18.50 2.01
CA GLU A 148 12.53 -17.81 2.26
C GLU A 148 11.35 -18.58 1.66
N THR A 149 10.35 -18.93 2.45
CA THR A 149 9.16 -19.68 1.99
C THR A 149 7.98 -18.78 1.60
N GLY A 150 8.09 -17.49 1.87
CA GLY A 150 7.07 -16.48 1.53
C GLY A 150 7.14 -15.97 0.10
N TYR A 151 8.21 -16.30 -0.64
CA TYR A 151 8.46 -15.83 -2.00
C TYR A 151 8.30 -16.91 -3.07
N GLY A 152 8.01 -16.48 -4.29
CA GLY A 152 8.16 -17.30 -5.47
C GLY A 152 9.64 -17.47 -5.85
N TYR A 153 10.01 -18.63 -6.39
CA TYR A 153 11.35 -18.94 -6.88
C TYR A 153 11.34 -19.17 -8.38
N ILE A 154 12.31 -18.60 -9.08
CA ILE A 154 12.48 -18.65 -10.52
C ILE A 154 13.79 -19.36 -10.82
N LYS A 155 13.75 -20.48 -11.54
CA LYS A 155 14.94 -21.19 -12.00
C LYS A 155 15.42 -20.60 -13.32
N ALA A 156 16.63 -20.03 -13.32
CA ALA A 156 17.27 -19.57 -14.54
C ALA A 156 17.84 -20.74 -15.34
N SER A 157 17.59 -20.76 -16.64
CA SER A 157 18.26 -21.68 -17.55
C SER A 157 19.70 -21.20 -17.85
N THR A 158 20.48 -22.03 -18.52
CA THR A 158 21.81 -21.61 -19.04
C THR A 158 21.69 -20.76 -20.31
N GLN A 159 20.52 -20.75 -20.95
CA GLN A 159 20.25 -19.98 -22.15
C GLN A 159 20.01 -18.53 -21.83
N LYS A 160 20.76 -17.63 -22.49
CA LYS A 160 20.65 -16.19 -22.33
C LYS A 160 19.70 -15.59 -23.36
N VAL A 161 18.93 -14.60 -22.92
CA VAL A 161 18.18 -13.70 -23.79
C VAL A 161 19.09 -12.48 -24.07
N VAL A 162 19.35 -12.18 -25.32
CA VAL A 162 20.19 -11.05 -25.74
C VAL A 162 19.28 -9.84 -25.99
N ALA A 163 19.45 -8.79 -25.20
CA ALA A 163 18.80 -7.52 -25.44
C ALA A 163 19.54 -6.78 -26.58
N GLU A 164 18.93 -6.68 -27.76
CA GLU A 164 19.49 -5.94 -28.90
C GLU A 164 19.70 -4.47 -28.53
N GLY A 165 20.88 -3.93 -28.88
CA GLY A 165 21.23 -2.52 -28.62
C GLY A 165 21.87 -2.24 -27.25
N PHE A 166 21.94 -3.22 -26.34
CA PHE A 166 22.78 -3.13 -25.15
C PHE A 166 24.17 -3.74 -25.41
N SER A 167 25.20 -2.92 -25.22
CA SER A 167 26.58 -3.38 -25.37
C SER A 167 26.85 -4.54 -24.39
N LEU A 168 27.51 -5.60 -24.89
CA LEU A 168 28.01 -6.75 -24.10
C LEU A 168 28.98 -6.37 -22.96
N ARG A 169 29.23 -5.08 -22.74
CA ARG A 169 30.04 -4.55 -21.63
C ARG A 169 29.28 -4.46 -20.28
N SER A 170 27.96 -4.68 -20.26
CA SER A 170 27.27 -4.84 -18.99
C SER A 170 27.26 -6.31 -18.60
N ASP A 171 27.81 -6.66 -17.43
CA ASP A 171 27.76 -8.00 -16.83
C ASP A 171 26.32 -8.47 -16.53
N LYS A 172 25.32 -7.73 -16.99
CA LYS A 172 23.90 -7.97 -16.78
C LYS A 172 23.37 -8.94 -17.84
N ASN A 173 23.16 -10.18 -17.43
CA ASN A 173 22.59 -11.21 -18.27
C ASN A 173 21.09 -11.33 -18.01
N CYS A 174 20.31 -11.55 -19.08
CA CYS A 174 18.93 -12.00 -18.99
C CYS A 174 18.88 -13.50 -19.35
N PHE A 175 18.06 -14.28 -18.68
CA PHE A 175 17.99 -15.73 -18.86
C PHE A 175 16.57 -16.16 -19.24
N VAL A 176 16.46 -17.20 -20.04
CA VAL A 176 15.20 -17.92 -20.21
C VAL A 176 14.82 -18.57 -18.87
N VAL A 177 13.56 -18.51 -18.49
CA VAL A 177 13.06 -19.18 -17.29
C VAL A 177 12.81 -20.64 -17.58
N GLU A 178 13.41 -21.52 -16.78
CA GLU A 178 13.18 -22.98 -16.88
C GLU A 178 12.00 -23.42 -16.01
N LYS A 179 11.82 -22.78 -14.85
CA LYS A 179 10.75 -23.12 -13.92
C LYS A 179 10.41 -21.94 -13.02
N PHE A 180 9.13 -21.76 -12.78
CA PHE A 180 8.59 -20.83 -11.79
C PHE A 180 7.88 -21.65 -10.70
N VAL A 181 8.09 -21.35 -9.40
CA VAL A 181 7.49 -22.06 -8.27
C VAL A 181 7.10 -21.07 -7.19
N GLU A 182 5.82 -20.91 -6.96
CA GLU A 182 5.32 -19.98 -5.94
C GLU A 182 5.31 -20.64 -4.56
N LYS A 183 5.94 -19.99 -3.58
CA LYS A 183 5.95 -20.34 -2.15
C LYS A 183 6.25 -21.82 -1.84
N PRO A 184 7.49 -22.29 -2.08
CA PRO A 184 7.89 -23.66 -1.80
C PRO A 184 7.88 -23.96 -0.29
N ASP A 185 7.90 -25.23 0.08
CA ASP A 185 8.17 -25.64 1.46
C ASP A 185 9.64 -25.36 1.86
N ALA A 186 9.91 -25.38 3.18
CA ALA A 186 11.22 -25.04 3.70
C ALA A 186 12.37 -25.93 3.18
N ALA A 187 12.15 -27.24 3.03
CA ALA A 187 13.16 -28.17 2.49
C ALA A 187 13.47 -27.89 1.02
N THR A 188 12.45 -27.53 0.27
CA THR A 188 12.60 -27.13 -1.15
C THR A 188 13.31 -25.79 -1.28
N ALA A 189 12.98 -24.79 -0.42
CA ALA A 189 13.66 -23.50 -0.41
C ALA A 189 15.16 -23.62 -0.11
N VAL A 190 15.56 -24.49 0.84
CA VAL A 190 16.98 -24.79 1.11
C VAL A 190 17.66 -25.37 -0.15
N ARG A 191 17.06 -26.36 -0.80
CA ARG A 191 17.61 -26.93 -2.05
C ARG A 191 17.78 -25.88 -3.16
N TYR A 192 16.86 -24.94 -3.27
CA TYR A 192 16.93 -23.87 -4.28
C TYR A 192 18.04 -22.87 -3.97
N LEU A 193 18.26 -22.55 -2.68
CA LEU A 193 19.37 -21.72 -2.25
C LEU A 193 20.73 -22.40 -2.59
N ASP A 194 20.90 -23.69 -2.26
CA ASP A 194 22.12 -24.46 -2.49
C ASP A 194 22.43 -24.65 -3.99
N ALA A 195 21.38 -24.75 -4.84
CA ALA A 195 21.53 -24.90 -6.27
C ALA A 195 22.14 -23.67 -6.97
N GLY A 196 21.99 -22.48 -6.40
CA GLY A 196 22.64 -21.23 -6.83
C GLY A 196 22.13 -20.63 -8.16
N ASN A 197 21.20 -21.29 -8.86
CA ASN A 197 20.58 -20.81 -10.11
C ASN A 197 19.10 -20.46 -9.96
N TYR A 198 18.60 -20.37 -8.74
CA TYR A 198 17.29 -19.88 -8.42
C TYR A 198 17.33 -18.41 -7.95
N TYR A 199 16.28 -17.67 -8.25
CA TYR A 199 16.09 -16.28 -7.87
C TYR A 199 14.71 -16.11 -7.23
N TRP A 200 14.58 -15.21 -6.26
CA TRP A 200 13.25 -14.82 -5.77
C TRP A 200 12.53 -13.97 -6.80
N ASN A 201 11.24 -14.20 -6.95
CA ASN A 201 10.36 -13.35 -7.74
C ASN A 201 10.12 -12.02 -7.02
N SER A 202 10.48 -10.92 -7.65
CA SER A 202 10.27 -9.59 -7.10
C SER A 202 8.81 -9.09 -7.23
N GLY A 203 7.96 -9.78 -7.99
CA GLY A 203 6.61 -9.31 -8.32
C GLY A 203 6.58 -8.13 -9.29
N MET A 204 7.71 -7.76 -9.88
CA MET A 204 7.79 -6.77 -10.97
C MET A 204 7.83 -7.48 -12.31
N PHE A 205 7.11 -6.94 -13.29
CA PHE A 205 7.01 -7.52 -14.64
C PHE A 205 7.09 -6.43 -15.71
N ALA A 206 7.57 -6.79 -16.91
CA ALA A 206 7.47 -5.94 -18.08
C ALA A 206 7.10 -6.78 -19.31
N PHE A 207 6.16 -6.31 -20.11
CA PHE A 207 5.67 -7.00 -21.30
C PHE A 207 4.99 -6.03 -22.27
N SER A 208 4.95 -6.33 -23.57
CA SER A 208 4.08 -5.61 -24.48
C SER A 208 2.62 -6.02 -24.27
N ILE A 209 1.70 -5.09 -24.50
CA ILE A 209 0.24 -5.36 -24.42
C ILE A 209 -0.11 -6.58 -25.26
N LYS A 210 0.42 -6.65 -26.49
CA LYS A 210 0.18 -7.78 -27.40
C LYS A 210 0.55 -9.13 -26.78
N VAL A 211 1.78 -9.24 -26.25
CA VAL A 211 2.26 -10.48 -25.64
C VAL A 211 1.37 -10.90 -24.48
N MET A 212 1.03 -9.96 -23.59
CA MET A 212 0.16 -10.29 -22.46
C MET A 212 -1.26 -10.71 -22.91
N MET A 213 -1.81 -10.07 -23.92
CA MET A 213 -3.12 -10.48 -24.47
C MET A 213 -3.08 -11.88 -25.10
N ASP A 214 -1.99 -12.22 -25.80
CA ASP A 214 -1.81 -13.57 -26.35
C ASP A 214 -1.74 -14.62 -25.24
N GLU A 215 -0.97 -14.36 -24.19
CA GLU A 215 -0.85 -15.24 -23.02
C GLU A 215 -2.16 -15.37 -22.23
N LEU A 216 -2.89 -14.25 -22.04
CA LEU A 216 -4.20 -14.29 -21.39
C LEU A 216 -5.21 -15.11 -22.20
N ARG A 217 -5.15 -15.04 -23.54
CA ARG A 217 -6.02 -15.85 -24.42
C ARG A 217 -5.76 -17.33 -24.25
N GLU A 218 -4.50 -17.73 -24.14
CA GLU A 218 -4.07 -19.10 -24.01
C GLU A 218 -4.30 -19.68 -22.61
N TYR A 219 -3.84 -18.98 -21.56
CA TYR A 219 -3.78 -19.54 -20.20
C TYR A 219 -4.86 -19.03 -19.25
N ALA A 220 -5.53 -17.92 -19.58
CA ALA A 220 -6.56 -17.29 -18.73
C ALA A 220 -7.76 -16.79 -19.56
N PRO A 221 -8.46 -17.65 -20.33
CA PRO A 221 -9.48 -17.25 -21.29
C PRO A 221 -10.66 -16.49 -20.67
N LYS A 222 -10.99 -16.74 -19.39
CA LYS A 222 -12.02 -15.96 -18.68
C LYS A 222 -11.63 -14.49 -18.48
N ILE A 223 -10.36 -14.23 -18.18
CA ILE A 223 -9.85 -12.85 -18.07
C ILE A 223 -9.77 -12.22 -19.45
N ASN A 224 -9.27 -12.94 -20.45
CA ASN A 224 -9.18 -12.45 -21.82
C ASN A 224 -10.56 -12.03 -22.38
N GLY A 225 -11.61 -12.82 -22.16
CA GLY A 225 -12.96 -12.47 -22.61
C GLY A 225 -13.51 -11.16 -22.03
N MET A 226 -12.97 -10.69 -20.93
CA MET A 226 -13.32 -9.37 -20.38
C MET A 226 -12.66 -8.22 -21.15
N LEU A 227 -11.54 -8.45 -21.82
CA LEU A 227 -10.86 -7.44 -22.64
C LEU A 227 -11.65 -7.05 -23.90
N ASP A 228 -12.61 -7.88 -24.35
CA ASP A 228 -13.51 -7.57 -25.47
C ASP A 228 -14.58 -6.52 -25.10
N LYS A 229 -14.85 -6.33 -23.80
CA LYS A 229 -15.79 -5.34 -23.26
C LYS A 229 -15.15 -3.96 -23.21
N SER A 230 -15.95 -2.89 -23.10
CA SER A 230 -15.43 -1.56 -22.78
C SER A 230 -14.82 -1.52 -21.37
N PHE A 231 -13.98 -0.51 -21.10
CA PHE A 231 -13.39 -0.33 -19.77
C PHE A 231 -14.46 -0.21 -18.67
N ASP A 232 -15.53 0.55 -18.95
CA ASP A 232 -16.59 0.79 -17.97
C ASP A 232 -17.43 -0.47 -17.72
N GLU A 233 -17.70 -1.29 -18.75
CA GLU A 233 -18.34 -2.59 -18.61
C GLU A 233 -17.44 -3.57 -17.83
N MET A 234 -16.14 -3.58 -18.12
CA MET A 234 -15.16 -4.41 -17.39
C MET A 234 -15.12 -4.05 -15.90
N VAL A 235 -15.17 -2.78 -15.56
CA VAL A 235 -15.29 -2.30 -14.17
C VAL A 235 -16.59 -2.79 -13.54
N ALA A 236 -17.73 -2.63 -14.22
CA ALA A 236 -19.03 -3.04 -13.69
C ALA A 236 -19.17 -4.56 -13.45
N GLN A 237 -18.44 -5.37 -14.21
CA GLN A 237 -18.45 -6.83 -14.13
C GLN A 237 -17.15 -7.41 -13.55
N PHE A 238 -16.36 -6.60 -12.87
CA PHE A 238 -15.04 -7.00 -12.34
C PHE A 238 -15.12 -8.18 -11.37
N ASN A 239 -16.25 -8.30 -10.65
CA ASN A 239 -16.54 -9.41 -9.74
C ASN A 239 -16.73 -10.78 -10.44
N GLU A 240 -16.90 -10.82 -11.75
CA GLU A 240 -16.99 -12.07 -12.53
C GLU A 240 -15.60 -12.65 -12.86
N MET A 241 -14.52 -11.86 -12.70
CA MET A 241 -13.17 -12.34 -12.96
C MET A 241 -12.68 -13.31 -11.87
N PRO A 242 -11.86 -14.29 -12.22
CA PRO A 242 -11.27 -15.20 -11.23
C PRO A 242 -10.33 -14.44 -10.27
N ASP A 243 -10.30 -14.86 -9.00
CA ASP A 243 -9.32 -14.37 -8.02
C ASP A 243 -8.01 -15.18 -8.19
N ILE A 244 -7.10 -14.67 -9.02
CA ILE A 244 -5.85 -15.35 -9.35
C ILE A 244 -4.70 -14.37 -9.57
N SER A 245 -3.50 -14.70 -9.08
CA SER A 245 -2.31 -13.89 -9.35
C SER A 245 -1.80 -14.10 -10.78
N LEU A 246 -1.04 -13.14 -11.30
CA LEU A 246 -0.37 -13.25 -12.60
C LEU A 246 0.59 -14.44 -12.61
N ASP A 247 1.23 -14.71 -11.48
CA ASP A 247 2.17 -15.82 -11.31
C ASP A 247 1.51 -17.16 -11.66
N TYR A 248 0.39 -17.48 -11.03
CA TYR A 248 -0.37 -18.71 -11.29
C TYR A 248 -1.13 -18.70 -12.64
N ALA A 249 -1.62 -17.53 -13.05
CA ALA A 249 -2.40 -17.44 -14.27
C ALA A 249 -1.54 -17.64 -15.51
N ILE A 250 -0.34 -17.03 -15.53
CA ILE A 250 0.52 -16.90 -16.72
C ILE A 250 1.95 -17.37 -16.46
N MET A 251 2.65 -16.79 -15.44
CA MET A 251 4.11 -16.91 -15.34
C MET A 251 4.62 -18.35 -15.11
N GLU A 252 3.83 -19.20 -14.44
CA GLU A 252 4.15 -20.63 -14.26
C GLU A 252 3.93 -21.47 -15.51
N LYS A 253 3.22 -20.95 -16.53
CA LYS A 253 2.77 -21.72 -17.71
C LYS A 253 3.43 -21.27 -19.00
N SER A 254 3.83 -20.01 -19.09
CA SER A 254 4.32 -19.41 -20.31
C SER A 254 5.79 -19.75 -20.58
N ASP A 255 6.09 -20.14 -21.80
CA ASP A 255 7.46 -20.36 -22.29
C ASP A 255 8.17 -19.07 -22.72
N ARG A 256 7.49 -17.92 -22.66
CA ARG A 256 8.06 -16.61 -23.04
C ARG A 256 8.71 -15.87 -21.88
N VAL A 257 8.78 -16.47 -20.70
CA VAL A 257 9.29 -15.77 -19.50
C VAL A 257 10.79 -15.62 -19.56
N ALA A 258 11.26 -14.38 -19.39
CA ALA A 258 12.66 -14.01 -19.31
C ALA A 258 12.98 -13.41 -17.94
N LEU A 259 14.03 -13.90 -17.28
CA LEU A 259 14.49 -13.47 -15.97
C LEU A 259 15.62 -12.46 -16.12
N LEU A 260 15.41 -11.25 -15.58
CA LEU A 260 16.43 -10.22 -15.44
C LEU A 260 16.89 -10.14 -13.97
N PRO A 261 18.05 -10.69 -13.62
CA PRO A 261 18.57 -10.60 -12.25
C PRO A 261 18.86 -9.15 -11.86
N LEU A 262 18.38 -8.73 -10.68
CA LEU A 262 18.64 -7.42 -10.08
C LEU A 262 19.84 -7.53 -9.13
N ASP A 263 20.93 -6.84 -9.48
CA ASP A 263 22.05 -6.59 -8.57
C ASP A 263 21.86 -5.25 -7.85
N LEU A 264 20.76 -5.16 -7.09
CA LEU A 264 20.34 -4.03 -6.30
C LEU A 264 19.81 -4.52 -4.96
N TYR A 265 19.90 -3.66 -3.96
CA TYR A 265 19.19 -3.94 -2.72
C TYR A 265 17.68 -3.93 -2.98
N TRP A 266 17.01 -5.02 -2.64
CA TRP A 266 15.57 -5.19 -2.73
C TRP A 266 15.02 -5.80 -1.44
N ASN A 267 13.87 -5.32 -1.00
CA ASN A 267 13.15 -5.90 0.13
C ASN A 267 11.65 -5.58 -0.02
N ASP A 268 10.80 -6.59 0.17
CA ASP A 268 9.35 -6.43 0.13
C ASP A 268 8.75 -5.96 1.46
N ILE A 269 9.54 -5.81 2.51
CA ILE A 269 9.11 -5.52 3.89
C ILE A 269 7.92 -6.41 4.30
N GLY A 270 8.03 -7.70 4.05
CA GLY A 270 6.98 -8.67 4.31
C GLY A 270 6.78 -9.01 5.79
N SER A 271 7.70 -8.60 6.66
CA SER A 271 7.70 -8.90 8.09
C SER A 271 8.40 -7.82 8.91
N TRP A 272 8.25 -7.87 10.21
CA TRP A 272 8.99 -7.02 11.15
C TRP A 272 10.50 -7.34 11.15
N ASP A 273 10.86 -8.62 10.96
CA ASP A 273 12.26 -9.03 10.82
C ASP A 273 12.90 -8.35 9.60
N SER A 274 12.19 -8.33 8.46
CA SER A 274 12.65 -7.62 7.26
C SER A 274 12.80 -6.12 7.49
N LEU A 275 11.94 -5.49 8.30
CA LEU A 275 12.08 -4.07 8.64
C LEU A 275 13.31 -3.83 9.53
N HIS A 276 13.57 -4.71 10.51
CA HIS A 276 14.79 -4.64 11.32
C HIS A 276 16.04 -4.66 10.45
N ASP A 277 16.08 -5.50 9.40
CA ASP A 277 17.23 -5.62 8.52
C ASP A 277 17.53 -4.34 7.73
N ILE A 278 16.49 -3.57 7.40
CA ILE A 278 16.57 -2.35 6.58
C ILE A 278 17.00 -1.12 7.37
N LEU A 279 16.59 -1.02 8.64
CA LEU A 279 16.83 0.14 9.48
C LEU A 279 18.28 0.21 9.93
N SER A 280 18.77 1.44 10.13
CA SER A 280 20.08 1.69 10.71
C SER A 280 20.16 1.13 12.13
N LYS A 281 21.29 0.54 12.49
CA LYS A 281 21.52 -0.10 13.80
C LYS A 281 22.55 0.65 14.60
N ASP A 282 22.38 0.67 15.91
CA ASP A 282 23.38 1.15 16.85
C ASP A 282 24.53 0.14 17.02
N GLY A 283 25.52 0.45 17.90
CA GLY A 283 26.66 -0.42 18.19
C GLY A 283 26.30 -1.76 18.83
N ASN A 284 25.08 -1.93 19.33
CA ASN A 284 24.55 -3.16 19.92
C ASN A 284 23.63 -3.93 18.95
N GLY A 285 23.53 -3.48 17.70
CA GLY A 285 22.68 -4.08 16.69
C GLY A 285 21.17 -3.73 16.83
N ASN A 286 20.82 -2.77 17.66
CA ASN A 286 19.42 -2.34 17.81
C ASN A 286 19.03 -1.35 16.70
N ALA A 287 17.84 -1.51 16.17
CA ALA A 287 17.18 -0.51 15.34
C ALA A 287 16.11 0.21 16.16
N THR A 288 16.23 1.52 16.31
CA THR A 288 15.32 2.33 17.15
C THR A 288 14.63 3.39 16.32
N VAL A 289 13.34 3.56 16.56
CA VAL A 289 12.51 4.62 15.97
C VAL A 289 11.66 5.24 17.07
N GLY A 290 11.59 6.58 17.11
CA GLY A 290 10.85 7.31 18.15
C GLY A 290 11.71 7.63 19.38
N ASP A 291 11.04 7.90 20.50
CA ASP A 291 11.68 8.20 21.78
C ASP A 291 11.99 6.89 22.53
N VAL A 292 13.27 6.47 22.54
CA VAL A 292 13.71 5.16 23.02
C VAL A 292 14.90 5.29 23.97
N MET A 293 14.81 4.64 25.13
CA MET A 293 15.92 4.39 26.06
C MET A 293 16.19 2.88 26.16
N ALA A 294 17.36 2.44 25.74
CA ALA A 294 17.76 1.03 25.76
C ALA A 294 18.99 0.83 26.66
N ILE A 295 18.86 0.01 27.71
CA ILE A 295 19.93 -0.37 28.64
C ILE A 295 20.14 -1.88 28.50
N ASP A 296 21.40 -2.33 28.29
CA ASP A 296 21.75 -3.76 28.15
C ASP A 296 20.86 -4.51 27.13
N THR A 297 20.43 -3.79 26.08
CA THR A 297 19.53 -4.30 25.04
C THR A 297 20.33 -4.52 23.75
N LYS A 298 20.15 -5.69 23.12
CA LYS A 298 20.93 -6.11 21.94
C LYS A 298 20.05 -6.70 20.85
N ASN A 299 20.42 -6.43 19.59
CA ASN A 299 19.81 -7.00 18.38
C ASN A 299 18.26 -6.87 18.34
N CYS A 300 17.73 -5.77 18.87
CA CYS A 300 16.30 -5.52 18.99
C CYS A 300 15.82 -4.50 17.95
N LEU A 301 14.54 -4.65 17.51
CA LEU A 301 13.79 -3.56 16.88
C LEU A 301 12.89 -2.93 17.94
N ILE A 302 13.03 -1.63 18.16
CA ILE A 302 12.20 -0.86 19.09
C ILE A 302 11.59 0.28 18.31
N PHE A 303 10.32 0.16 17.99
CA PHE A 303 9.58 1.11 17.16
C PHE A 303 8.48 1.78 18.00
N GLY A 304 8.71 3.03 18.39
CA GLY A 304 7.76 3.86 19.13
C GLY A 304 7.10 4.91 18.26
N ASN A 305 5.83 5.19 18.53
CA ASN A 305 5.09 6.25 17.86
C ASN A 305 5.08 7.55 18.67
N LYS A 306 4.56 7.50 19.91
CA LYS A 306 4.39 8.71 20.75
C LYS A 306 4.94 8.59 22.16
N ARG A 307 4.99 7.38 22.71
CA ARG A 307 5.43 7.16 24.09
C ARG A 307 6.92 6.95 24.16
N LEU A 308 7.53 7.37 25.26
CA LEU A 308 8.86 6.91 25.61
C LEU A 308 8.84 5.38 25.81
N LEU A 309 9.66 4.68 25.05
CA LEU A 309 9.89 3.24 25.19
C LEU A 309 11.21 3.01 25.91
N SER A 310 11.18 2.33 27.04
CA SER A 310 12.38 1.96 27.78
C SER A 310 12.52 0.45 27.84
N THR A 311 13.71 -0.04 27.51
CA THR A 311 14.04 -1.48 27.51
C THR A 311 15.28 -1.74 28.35
N ILE A 312 15.29 -2.85 29.11
CA ILE A 312 16.43 -3.25 29.96
C ILE A 312 16.64 -4.75 29.78
N GLY A 313 17.88 -5.14 29.44
CA GLY A 313 18.32 -6.52 29.41
C GLY A 313 17.62 -7.40 28.35
N LEU A 314 17.15 -6.81 27.23
CA LEU A 314 16.47 -7.56 26.19
C LEU A 314 17.44 -7.95 25.06
N GLU A 315 17.20 -9.12 24.48
CA GLU A 315 17.94 -9.62 23.33
C GLU A 315 17.00 -10.28 22.33
N ASP A 316 17.25 -10.06 21.02
CA ASP A 316 16.49 -10.65 19.92
C ASP A 316 14.97 -10.39 20.02
N CYS A 317 14.57 -9.18 20.39
CA CYS A 317 13.18 -8.79 20.56
C CYS A 317 12.74 -7.75 19.55
N LEU A 318 11.46 -7.81 19.20
CA LEU A 318 10.74 -6.84 18.39
C LEU A 318 9.67 -6.18 19.25
N ILE A 319 9.75 -4.88 19.43
CA ILE A 319 8.84 -4.09 20.26
C ILE A 319 8.30 -2.99 19.37
N VAL A 320 6.99 -2.99 19.16
CA VAL A 320 6.32 -2.03 18.29
C VAL A 320 5.14 -1.41 19.00
N GLU A 321 5.16 -0.11 19.16
CA GLU A 321 4.09 0.64 19.84
C GLU A 321 3.33 1.50 18.83
N THR A 322 2.01 1.48 18.97
CA THR A 322 1.08 2.43 18.39
C THR A 322 0.23 3.07 19.50
N GLU A 323 -0.59 4.06 19.17
CA GLU A 323 -1.43 4.74 20.16
C GLU A 323 -2.32 3.79 20.96
N ASP A 324 -2.73 2.66 20.38
CA ASP A 324 -3.74 1.72 20.90
C ASP A 324 -3.27 0.26 21.02
N ALA A 325 -2.07 -0.05 20.61
CA ALA A 325 -1.56 -1.42 20.68
C ALA A 325 -0.04 -1.46 20.88
N VAL A 326 0.44 -2.50 21.56
CA VAL A 326 1.86 -2.84 21.66
C VAL A 326 2.05 -4.29 21.22
N LEU A 327 2.92 -4.53 20.26
CA LEU A 327 3.39 -5.85 19.88
C LEU A 327 4.77 -6.08 20.47
N ILE A 328 4.93 -7.20 21.16
CA ILE A 328 6.23 -7.71 21.61
C ILE A 328 6.37 -9.12 21.07
N ALA A 329 7.44 -9.37 20.33
CA ALA A 329 7.71 -10.66 19.74
C ALA A 329 9.21 -11.02 19.83
N LYS A 330 9.53 -12.29 19.81
CA LYS A 330 10.90 -12.75 19.59
C LYS A 330 11.23 -12.60 18.10
N LYS A 331 12.43 -12.17 17.79
CA LYS A 331 12.94 -12.12 16.41
C LYS A 331 12.86 -13.50 15.76
N GLY A 332 12.46 -13.57 14.49
CA GLY A 332 12.19 -14.83 13.78
C GLY A 332 10.80 -15.42 14.00
N GLU A 333 10.00 -14.89 14.94
CA GLU A 333 8.64 -15.37 15.22
C GLU A 333 7.52 -14.47 14.67
N THR A 334 7.89 -13.38 13.95
CA THR A 334 6.94 -12.34 13.53
C THR A 334 5.96 -12.80 12.44
N TRP A 335 6.22 -13.92 11.77
CA TRP A 335 5.25 -14.56 10.89
C TRP A 335 3.94 -14.92 11.60
N LYS A 336 3.96 -15.10 12.93
CA LYS A 336 2.78 -15.37 13.78
C LYS A 336 1.87 -14.15 13.98
N VAL A 337 2.29 -12.95 13.60
CA VAL A 337 1.46 -11.71 13.70
C VAL A 337 0.11 -11.90 13.02
N LYS A 338 0.06 -12.63 11.90
CA LYS A 338 -1.19 -12.97 11.22
C LYS A 338 -2.19 -13.69 12.13
N GLN A 339 -1.72 -14.54 13.05
CA GLN A 339 -2.59 -15.25 14.01
C GLN A 339 -3.21 -14.29 15.02
N ILE A 340 -2.44 -13.27 15.47
CA ILE A 340 -2.96 -12.21 16.37
C ILE A 340 -4.06 -11.44 15.66
N VAL A 341 -3.81 -10.99 14.41
CA VAL A 341 -4.80 -10.25 13.62
C VAL A 341 -6.09 -11.05 13.40
N ASN A 342 -5.97 -12.36 13.14
CA ASN A 342 -7.14 -13.23 12.99
C ASN A 342 -7.95 -13.32 14.30
N ARG A 343 -7.31 -13.52 15.46
CA ARG A 343 -7.98 -13.52 16.76
C ARG A 343 -8.67 -12.19 17.08
N LEU A 344 -8.03 -11.06 16.74
CA LEU A 344 -8.65 -9.73 16.89
C LEU A 344 -9.91 -9.60 16.04
N LYS A 345 -9.89 -10.10 14.78
CA LYS A 345 -11.06 -10.13 13.89
C LYS A 345 -12.18 -11.01 14.44
N GLU A 346 -11.87 -12.22 14.89
CA GLU A 346 -12.83 -13.14 15.52
C GLU A 346 -13.49 -12.52 16.75
N SER A 347 -12.72 -11.78 17.56
CA SER A 347 -13.19 -11.04 18.73
C SER A 347 -13.83 -9.69 18.38
N LYS A 348 -13.98 -9.34 17.09
CA LYS A 348 -14.54 -8.06 16.58
C LYS A 348 -13.86 -6.83 17.18
N ARG A 349 -12.57 -6.90 17.49
CA ARG A 349 -11.81 -5.78 18.03
C ARG A 349 -11.45 -4.79 16.93
N LYS A 350 -11.66 -3.50 17.19
CA LYS A 350 -11.38 -2.40 16.22
C LYS A 350 -9.91 -2.34 15.84
N GLU A 351 -8.99 -2.71 16.74
CA GLU A 351 -7.55 -2.72 16.51
C GLU A 351 -7.09 -3.68 15.39
N ALA A 352 -7.97 -4.59 14.95
CA ALA A 352 -7.72 -5.42 13.77
C ALA A 352 -7.73 -4.62 12.45
N SER A 353 -8.54 -3.55 12.37
CA SER A 353 -8.82 -2.83 11.14
C SER A 353 -8.55 -1.34 11.19
N GLU A 354 -8.64 -0.70 12.36
CA GLU A 354 -8.65 0.75 12.54
C GLU A 354 -7.59 1.21 13.55
N HIS A 355 -6.98 2.36 13.26
CA HIS A 355 -6.20 3.13 14.24
C HIS A 355 -7.10 4.10 14.98
N LEU A 356 -6.62 4.65 16.11
CA LEU A 356 -7.31 5.77 16.78
C LEU A 356 -7.38 7.00 15.85
N THR A 357 -6.37 7.19 15.00
CA THR A 357 -6.39 8.23 13.96
C THR A 357 -6.92 7.64 12.66
N SER A 358 -8.00 8.23 12.15
CA SER A 358 -8.59 7.94 10.84
C SER A 358 -8.40 9.11 9.90
N TYR A 359 -7.79 8.85 8.74
CA TYR A 359 -7.65 9.85 7.68
C TYR A 359 -8.89 9.84 6.79
N ARG A 360 -9.28 11.02 6.33
CA ARG A 360 -10.45 11.25 5.49
C ARG A 360 -10.09 12.23 4.36
N PRO A 361 -10.88 12.31 3.29
CA PRO A 361 -10.61 13.28 2.21
C PRO A 361 -10.48 14.72 2.70
N TRP A 362 -11.29 15.10 3.68
CA TRP A 362 -11.30 16.43 4.28
C TRP A 362 -10.20 16.67 5.34
N GLY A 363 -9.47 15.65 5.78
CA GLY A 363 -8.46 15.76 6.83
C GLY A 363 -8.31 14.50 7.66
N SER A 364 -8.44 14.60 8.98
CA SER A 364 -8.35 13.45 9.87
C SER A 364 -9.11 13.67 11.18
N TYR A 365 -9.44 12.57 11.85
CA TYR A 365 -9.81 12.64 13.26
C TYR A 365 -9.03 11.60 14.06
N THR A 366 -8.77 11.93 15.32
CA THR A 366 -8.12 11.02 16.29
C THR A 366 -9.04 10.88 17.50
N ILE A 367 -9.39 9.64 17.86
CA ILE A 367 -10.11 9.36 19.10
C ILE A 367 -9.10 9.55 20.24
N LEU A 368 -9.31 10.55 21.11
CA LEU A 368 -8.46 10.84 22.25
C LEU A 368 -8.88 10.02 23.47
N GLU A 369 -10.20 9.93 23.68
CA GLU A 369 -10.78 9.17 24.79
C GLU A 369 -12.22 8.74 24.45
N GLN A 370 -12.66 7.63 25.01
CA GLN A 370 -14.02 7.14 24.86
C GLN A 370 -14.50 6.47 26.16
N GLY A 371 -15.69 6.85 26.61
CA GLY A 371 -16.41 6.23 27.72
C GLY A 371 -17.80 5.76 27.29
N PRO A 372 -18.60 5.21 28.21
CA PRO A 372 -19.92 4.68 27.91
C PRO A 372 -20.90 5.69 27.29
N ARG A 373 -20.75 6.96 27.61
CA ARG A 373 -21.66 8.03 27.21
C ARG A 373 -20.98 9.24 26.57
N TYR A 374 -19.67 9.16 26.31
CA TYR A 374 -18.92 10.22 25.65
C TYR A 374 -17.83 9.68 24.75
N LYS A 375 -17.46 10.46 23.74
CA LYS A 375 -16.31 10.25 22.88
C LYS A 375 -15.66 11.61 22.60
N ILE A 376 -14.35 11.70 22.81
CA ILE A 376 -13.56 12.90 22.54
C ILE A 376 -12.71 12.63 21.29
N LYS A 377 -12.84 13.51 20.31
CA LYS A 377 -12.05 13.45 19.09
C LYS A 377 -11.26 14.74 18.89
N ARG A 378 -10.06 14.64 18.38
CA ARG A 378 -9.36 15.74 17.74
C ARG A 378 -9.63 15.67 16.25
N VAL A 379 -10.24 16.67 15.67
CA VAL A 379 -10.58 16.74 14.24
C VAL A 379 -9.71 17.80 13.59
N VAL A 380 -9.07 17.44 12.47
CA VAL A 380 -8.24 18.36 11.67
C VAL A 380 -8.86 18.44 10.29
N VAL A 381 -9.21 19.66 9.85
CA VAL A 381 -9.79 19.93 8.53
C VAL A 381 -8.79 20.69 7.68
N ASN A 382 -8.45 20.12 6.52
CA ASN A 382 -7.51 20.72 5.58
C ASN A 382 -8.04 22.04 5.00
N PRO A 383 -7.17 22.94 4.50
CA PRO A 383 -7.58 24.17 3.83
C PRO A 383 -8.53 23.89 2.65
N GLY A 384 -9.65 24.61 2.61
CA GLY A 384 -10.66 24.50 1.56
C GLY A 384 -11.61 23.30 1.69
N GLU A 385 -11.42 22.45 2.70
CA GLU A 385 -12.20 21.23 2.89
C GLU A 385 -13.32 21.43 3.93
N LYS A 386 -14.32 20.55 3.89
CA LYS A 386 -15.47 20.56 4.80
C LYS A 386 -15.95 19.16 5.13
N LEU A 387 -16.58 18.97 6.26
CA LEU A 387 -17.31 17.77 6.61
C LEU A 387 -18.64 17.72 5.86
N SER A 388 -19.29 16.55 5.83
CA SER A 388 -20.67 16.43 5.34
C SER A 388 -21.64 17.32 6.11
N LEU A 389 -22.70 17.79 5.47
CA LEU A 389 -23.86 18.30 6.18
C LEU A 389 -24.58 17.11 6.78
N GLN A 390 -24.68 17.04 8.10
CA GLN A 390 -25.11 15.86 8.82
C GLN A 390 -25.93 16.19 10.06
N LYS A 391 -26.63 15.19 10.59
CA LYS A 391 -27.26 15.23 11.90
C LYS A 391 -27.10 13.90 12.63
N HIS A 392 -27.29 13.93 13.96
CA HIS A 392 -27.24 12.76 14.85
C HIS A 392 -28.46 12.74 15.74
N SER A 393 -29.14 11.61 15.81
CA SER A 393 -30.39 11.52 16.61
C SER A 393 -30.11 11.28 18.11
N HIS A 394 -28.99 10.57 18.43
CA HIS A 394 -28.78 10.08 19.80
C HIS A 394 -27.70 10.82 20.56
N ARG A 395 -26.91 11.70 19.91
CA ARG A 395 -25.83 12.46 20.54
C ARG A 395 -25.89 13.95 20.25
N SER A 396 -25.38 14.74 21.17
CA SER A 396 -25.02 16.15 20.98
C SER A 396 -23.51 16.28 20.89
N GLU A 397 -23.02 17.39 20.34
CA GLU A 397 -21.59 17.63 20.17
C GLU A 397 -21.22 19.01 20.70
N HIS A 398 -20.02 19.11 21.29
CA HIS A 398 -19.41 20.37 21.67
C HIS A 398 -18.06 20.49 20.95
N TRP A 399 -17.89 21.54 20.16
CA TRP A 399 -16.70 21.77 19.35
C TRP A 399 -15.91 22.94 19.91
N VAL A 400 -14.67 22.74 20.27
CA VAL A 400 -13.75 23.79 20.73
C VAL A 400 -12.67 23.97 19.67
N VAL A 401 -12.54 25.16 19.10
CA VAL A 401 -11.49 25.46 18.11
C VAL A 401 -10.16 25.65 18.85
N VAL A 402 -9.19 24.78 18.51
CA VAL A 402 -7.83 24.83 19.09
C VAL A 402 -6.89 25.60 18.21
N LYS A 403 -7.09 25.54 16.87
CA LYS A 403 -6.24 26.20 15.88
C LYS A 403 -7.03 26.63 14.67
N GLY A 404 -6.77 27.85 14.20
CA GLY A 404 -7.36 28.40 12.99
C GLY A 404 -8.75 29.00 13.22
N THR A 405 -9.52 29.15 12.15
CA THR A 405 -10.89 29.68 12.19
C THR A 405 -11.81 28.71 11.47
N ALA A 406 -12.79 28.19 12.17
CA ALA A 406 -13.79 27.29 11.67
C ALA A 406 -15.04 28.04 11.22
N LYS A 407 -15.58 27.75 10.03
CA LYS A 407 -16.92 28.11 9.64
C LYS A 407 -17.83 26.98 10.05
N ILE A 408 -18.77 27.26 10.95
CA ILE A 408 -19.69 26.26 11.52
C ILE A 408 -21.11 26.63 11.15
N SER A 409 -21.81 25.69 10.50
CA SER A 409 -23.23 25.78 10.23
C SER A 409 -24.00 24.94 11.23
N ILE A 410 -24.97 25.51 11.94
CA ILE A 410 -25.85 24.82 12.87
C ILE A 410 -27.30 25.26 12.59
N ALA A 411 -28.16 24.33 12.18
CA ALA A 411 -29.49 24.62 11.64
C ALA A 411 -29.41 25.64 10.49
N ASN A 412 -29.99 26.81 10.65
CA ASN A 412 -30.01 27.89 9.65
C ASN A 412 -28.96 29.00 9.94
N ASN A 413 -28.12 28.80 10.95
CA ASN A 413 -27.13 29.81 11.37
C ASN A 413 -25.74 29.41 10.92
N GLU A 414 -24.99 30.37 10.38
CA GLU A 414 -23.56 30.25 10.11
C GLU A 414 -22.76 31.15 11.04
N ILE A 415 -21.74 30.60 11.69
CA ILE A 415 -20.86 31.33 12.60
C ILE A 415 -19.42 31.08 12.21
N LEU A 416 -18.60 32.12 12.32
CA LEU A 416 -17.14 31.97 12.30
C LEU A 416 -16.68 31.84 13.75
N THR A 417 -16.04 30.73 14.05
CA THR A 417 -15.57 30.39 15.41
C THR A 417 -14.05 30.39 15.38
N HIS A 418 -13.44 31.22 16.20
CA HIS A 418 -12.00 31.42 16.28
C HIS A 418 -11.35 30.53 17.35
N GLU A 419 -10.03 30.55 17.42
CA GLU A 419 -9.28 29.87 18.46
C GLU A 419 -9.80 30.25 19.85
N ASN A 420 -9.92 29.26 20.73
CA ASN A 420 -10.45 29.37 22.09
C ASN A 420 -11.96 29.63 22.20
N GLU A 421 -12.67 29.63 21.06
CA GLU A 421 -14.14 29.71 21.06
C GLU A 421 -14.74 28.30 20.86
N SER A 422 -16.03 28.17 21.19
CA SER A 422 -16.72 26.89 21.08
C SER A 422 -18.13 27.03 20.52
N ALA A 423 -18.61 25.95 19.92
CA ALA A 423 -19.97 25.82 19.43
C ALA A 423 -20.63 24.56 19.99
N TYR A 424 -21.93 24.66 20.35
CA TYR A 424 -22.73 23.52 20.78
C TYR A 424 -23.70 23.09 19.67
N VAL A 425 -23.66 21.82 19.32
CA VAL A 425 -24.54 21.16 18.35
C VAL A 425 -25.55 20.31 19.10
N PRO A 426 -26.85 20.71 19.15
CA PRO A 426 -27.89 19.88 19.77
C PRO A 426 -28.16 18.59 19.00
N LYS A 427 -28.75 17.60 19.68
CA LYS A 427 -29.25 16.38 19.04
C LYS A 427 -30.22 16.72 17.89
N ALA A 428 -30.27 15.88 16.88
CA ALA A 428 -31.16 15.98 15.72
C ALA A 428 -31.05 17.31 14.93
N THR A 429 -29.96 18.06 15.09
CA THR A 429 -29.75 19.34 14.42
C THR A 429 -28.77 19.18 13.26
N LEU A 430 -29.14 19.71 12.08
CA LEU A 430 -28.24 19.77 10.92
C LEU A 430 -27.05 20.65 11.23
N HIS A 431 -25.85 20.16 10.93
CA HIS A 431 -24.61 20.90 11.18
C HIS A 431 -23.50 20.49 10.21
N ARG A 432 -22.54 21.41 10.06
CA ARG A 432 -21.35 21.23 9.23
C ARG A 432 -20.17 22.04 9.79
N LEU A 433 -18.97 21.48 9.65
CA LEU A 433 -17.71 22.16 9.90
C LEU A 433 -16.97 22.36 8.56
N GLU A 434 -16.55 23.59 8.28
CA GLU A 434 -15.82 23.98 7.07
C GLU A 434 -14.55 24.74 7.42
N ASN A 435 -13.49 24.53 6.64
CA ASN A 435 -12.27 25.32 6.69
C ASN A 435 -12.14 26.15 5.41
N GLY A 436 -12.62 27.39 5.45
CA GLY A 436 -12.42 28.37 4.35
C GLY A 436 -11.06 29.05 4.34
N GLY A 437 -10.15 28.74 5.30
CA GLY A 437 -8.84 29.34 5.44
C GLY A 437 -7.76 28.69 4.60
N LYS A 438 -6.51 29.17 4.78
CA LYS A 438 -5.30 28.64 4.13
C LYS A 438 -4.47 27.72 5.00
N MET A 439 -4.83 27.58 6.28
CA MET A 439 -4.16 26.72 7.25
C MET A 439 -5.15 25.68 7.75
N PRO A 440 -4.69 24.47 8.16
CA PRO A 440 -5.57 23.49 8.78
C PRO A 440 -6.29 24.06 10.00
N VAL A 441 -7.58 23.76 10.10
CA VAL A 441 -8.39 24.00 11.31
C VAL A 441 -8.31 22.77 12.18
N GLU A 442 -8.08 22.96 13.49
CA GLU A 442 -8.06 21.90 14.49
C GLU A 442 -9.11 22.17 15.56
N ILE A 443 -9.98 21.19 15.83
CA ILE A 443 -10.97 21.27 16.89
C ILE A 443 -10.88 20.06 17.81
N ILE A 444 -11.31 20.26 19.06
CA ILE A 444 -11.68 19.16 19.96
C ILE A 444 -13.20 19.04 19.92
N GLU A 445 -13.66 17.86 19.51
CA GLU A 445 -15.05 17.48 19.45
C GLU A 445 -15.37 16.56 20.63
N ILE A 446 -16.31 16.97 21.48
CA ILE A 446 -16.83 16.18 22.59
C ILE A 446 -18.24 15.73 22.21
N GLN A 447 -18.41 14.45 21.93
CA GLN A 447 -19.71 13.80 21.70
C GLN A 447 -20.26 13.31 23.03
N ASN A 448 -21.55 13.55 23.28
CA ASN A 448 -22.24 13.09 24.48
C ASN A 448 -23.60 12.49 24.10
N GLY A 449 -23.86 11.24 24.51
CA GLY A 449 -25.10 10.54 24.20
C GLY A 449 -25.08 9.08 24.60
N ASP A 450 -26.20 8.41 24.48
CA ASP A 450 -26.34 7.00 24.81
C ASP A 450 -25.90 6.09 23.65
N TYR A 451 -25.77 6.64 22.43
CA TYR A 451 -25.28 5.95 21.25
C TYR A 451 -24.30 6.84 20.46
N LEU A 452 -23.08 6.36 20.21
CA LEU A 452 -21.96 7.14 19.67
C LEU A 452 -21.31 6.48 18.43
N GLU A 453 -21.96 5.49 17.82
CA GLU A 453 -21.42 4.81 16.64
C GLU A 453 -21.69 5.63 15.36
N GLU A 454 -20.95 5.30 14.30
CA GLU A 454 -20.96 6.07 13.04
C GLU A 454 -22.25 5.88 12.23
N ASP A 455 -23.05 4.85 12.50
CA ASP A 455 -24.35 4.60 11.87
C ASP A 455 -25.48 5.49 12.39
N ASP A 456 -25.25 6.29 13.48
CA ASP A 456 -26.12 7.40 13.89
C ASP A 456 -25.98 8.64 13.00
N ILE A 457 -25.02 8.65 12.05
CA ILE A 457 -24.80 9.79 11.16
C ILE A 457 -25.72 9.71 9.95
N GLU A 458 -26.67 10.64 9.88
CA GLU A 458 -27.48 10.87 8.68
C GLU A 458 -26.86 12.02 7.88
N ARG A 459 -26.38 11.71 6.65
CA ARG A 459 -25.71 12.68 5.76
C ARG A 459 -26.68 13.21 4.71
N PHE A 460 -26.68 14.52 4.50
CA PHE A 460 -27.54 15.22 3.54
C PHE A 460 -26.75 15.73 2.33
N GLU A 461 -25.56 16.24 2.55
CA GLU A 461 -24.62 16.66 1.50
C GLU A 461 -23.22 16.15 1.84
N ASP A 462 -22.61 15.43 0.93
CA ASP A 462 -21.26 14.91 1.08
C ASP A 462 -20.50 14.98 -0.24
N ASP A 463 -19.46 15.84 -0.30
CA ASP A 463 -18.65 16.05 -1.50
C ASP A 463 -17.76 14.85 -1.85
N TYR A 464 -17.69 13.84 -0.98
CA TYR A 464 -16.78 12.71 -1.10
C TYR A 464 -17.49 11.39 -1.44
N GLY A 465 -18.82 11.40 -1.62
CA GLY A 465 -19.63 10.25 -2.02
C GLY A 465 -19.80 9.18 -0.95
N ARG A 466 -19.81 9.57 0.34
CA ARG A 466 -20.15 8.67 1.47
C ARG A 466 -21.65 8.71 1.70
N THR A 467 -22.29 7.58 1.73
CA THR A 467 -23.71 7.40 2.06
C THR A 467 -23.90 7.09 3.54
#